data_26dcbdafc915ba7ef572cdfba710e5bf
#
_entry.id   26dcbdafc915ba7ef572cdfba710e5bf
#
_cell.length_a   1.000
_cell.length_b   1.000
_cell.length_c   1.000
_cell.angle_alpha   90.00
_cell.angle_beta   90.00
_cell.angle_gamma   90.00
#
_symmetry.space_group_name_H-M   'P 1'
#
loop_
_entity.id
_entity.type
_entity.pdbx_description
1 polymer ?
#
loop_
_entity_poly.entity_id
_entity_poly.type
_entity_poly.pdbx_seq_one_letter_code
_entity_poly.pdbx_strand_id
1 'polypeptide(L)'
;MTLRRIDPAPPVVTGGRAERRRAARRAAHARRDSPGVIVSRVTGELFITLGVVMLLFVAYQLWWTNVIAQRQAGGAANNLRHSWEQGGGPDRDAGEFSPGQGFAIVYIPKLDVKAPIAQGIGKQKVLDRGMVGHYADGALATAMPWDKQGNFALAGHRNTHGEPFRYVNRLQPGDKIVVETKNTFYTYEMTSRLDQTPPANVRVIDPVPAGSGFTRPGRYITLTTCTPEFTSTYRLIVWGKMVDERPRSKGKPDALVN
;
A
#
# COMPACT_ATOMS: atom_id res chain seq x y z
N MET A 1 38.45 22.06 5.74
CA MET A 1 39.65 22.74 6.31
C MET A 1 39.59 22.54 7.83
N THR A 2 40.22 21.49 8.32
CA THR A 2 40.16 21.06 9.72
C THR A 2 41.27 21.79 10.48
N LEU A 3 40.91 22.73 11.34
CA LEU A 3 41.82 23.41 12.24
C LEU A 3 42.31 22.41 13.28
N ARG A 4 43.53 21.93 13.10
CA ARG A 4 44.26 21.14 14.10
C ARG A 4 44.51 22.04 15.32
N ARG A 5 43.84 21.78 16.43
CA ARG A 5 44.12 22.40 17.72
C ARG A 5 45.56 21.99 18.13
N ILE A 6 46.47 22.94 18.15
CA ILE A 6 47.82 22.74 18.72
C ILE A 6 47.68 22.73 20.22
N ASP A 7 47.76 21.55 20.83
CA ASP A 7 47.80 21.44 22.28
C ASP A 7 49.06 22.15 22.80
N PRO A 8 48.95 23.02 23.78
CA PRO A 8 50.13 23.65 24.38
C PRO A 8 51.04 22.60 25.01
N ALA A 9 52.36 22.70 24.77
CA ALA A 9 53.33 21.80 25.31
C ALA A 9 53.20 21.73 26.84
N PRO A 10 53.32 20.54 27.46
CA PRO A 10 53.20 20.40 28.90
C PRO A 10 54.24 21.22 29.61
N PRO A 11 53.90 21.96 30.67
CA PRO A 11 54.85 22.77 31.41
C PRO A 11 55.97 21.87 32.01
N VAL A 12 57.21 22.27 31.77
CA VAL A 12 58.36 21.57 32.31
C VAL A 12 58.36 21.77 33.84
N VAL A 13 58.01 20.72 34.58
CA VAL A 13 57.95 20.74 36.05
C VAL A 13 59.33 20.42 36.59
N THR A 14 60.04 21.43 37.02
CA THR A 14 61.40 21.31 37.63
C THR A 14 61.38 20.97 39.12
N GLY A 15 60.19 20.70 39.70
CA GLY A 15 60.00 20.47 41.13
C GLY A 15 60.11 18.98 41.56
N GLY A 16 60.24 18.77 42.88
CA GLY A 16 60.35 17.46 43.49
C GLY A 16 59.20 16.52 43.32
N ARG A 17 59.27 15.25 43.71
CA ARG A 17 58.24 14.19 43.53
C ARG A 17 56.82 14.63 44.00
N ALA A 18 56.73 15.44 45.06
CA ALA A 18 55.48 15.95 45.59
C ALA A 18 54.81 16.96 44.65
N GLU A 19 55.59 17.82 44.02
CA GLU A 19 55.12 18.83 43.08
C GLU A 19 54.65 18.18 41.76
N ARG A 20 55.35 17.20 41.27
CA ARG A 20 54.94 16.39 40.11
C ARG A 20 53.60 15.65 40.37
N ARG A 21 53.41 15.10 41.58
CA ARG A 21 52.14 14.46 41.98
C ARG A 21 51.00 15.48 42.08
N ARG A 22 51.24 16.69 42.58
CA ARG A 22 50.22 17.77 42.62
C ARG A 22 49.87 18.25 41.21
N ALA A 23 50.87 18.45 40.35
CA ALA A 23 50.65 18.81 38.95
C ALA A 23 49.85 17.73 38.19
N ALA A 24 50.20 16.46 38.37
CA ALA A 24 49.47 15.34 37.78
C ALA A 24 48.02 15.25 38.27
N ARG A 25 47.74 15.49 39.57
CA ARG A 25 46.39 15.55 40.12
C ARG A 25 45.61 16.74 39.59
N ARG A 26 46.23 17.91 39.42
CA ARG A 26 45.59 19.10 38.81
C ARG A 26 45.29 18.86 37.33
N ALA A 27 46.21 18.26 36.59
CA ALA A 27 46.01 17.88 35.19
C ALA A 27 44.91 16.82 35.02
N ALA A 28 44.84 15.84 35.93
CA ALA A 28 43.78 14.85 35.96
C ALA A 28 42.38 15.46 36.32
N HIS A 29 42.36 16.49 37.18
CA HIS A 29 41.15 17.21 37.53
C HIS A 29 40.70 18.16 36.42
N ALA A 30 41.66 18.79 35.70
CA ALA A 30 41.39 19.66 34.55
C ALA A 30 40.91 18.85 33.31
N ARG A 31 41.22 17.54 33.27
CA ARG A 31 40.70 16.60 32.22
C ARG A 31 39.31 16.04 32.53
N ARG A 32 38.75 16.32 33.71
CA ARG A 32 37.36 15.93 33.98
C ARG A 32 36.46 16.93 33.29
N ASP A 33 35.67 16.41 32.33
CA ASP A 33 34.64 17.22 31.70
C ASP A 33 33.78 17.89 32.77
N SER A 34 33.44 19.15 32.57
CA SER A 34 32.53 19.85 33.52
C SER A 34 31.18 19.13 33.50
N PRO A 35 30.42 19.13 34.61
CA PRO A 35 29.12 18.49 34.65
C PRO A 35 28.19 18.96 33.51
N GLY A 36 28.28 20.22 33.09
CA GLY A 36 27.52 20.77 31.96
C GLY A 36 27.92 20.12 30.62
N VAL A 37 29.21 19.82 30.41
CA VAL A 37 29.63 19.12 29.16
C VAL A 37 29.15 17.68 29.16
N ILE A 38 29.18 17.00 30.32
CA ILE A 38 28.69 15.63 30.45
C ILE A 38 27.16 15.60 30.17
N VAL A 39 26.42 16.50 30.79
CA VAL A 39 24.94 16.63 30.57
C VAL A 39 24.64 16.92 29.12
N SER A 40 25.33 17.89 28.51
CA SER A 40 25.12 18.23 27.08
C SER A 40 25.41 17.04 26.16
N ARG A 41 26.48 16.28 26.43
CA ARG A 41 26.83 15.09 25.64
C ARG A 41 25.79 13.99 25.79
N VAL A 42 25.40 13.66 27.04
CA VAL A 42 24.36 12.63 27.28
C VAL A 42 23.04 13.01 26.64
N THR A 43 22.65 14.29 26.74
CA THR A 43 21.42 14.81 26.10
C THR A 43 21.53 14.71 24.58
N GLY A 44 22.68 15.06 24.00
CA GLY A 44 22.92 14.92 22.55
C GLY A 44 22.87 13.46 22.08
N GLU A 45 23.50 12.55 22.82
CA GLU A 45 23.44 11.12 22.53
C GLU A 45 22.01 10.56 22.63
N LEU A 46 21.24 11.02 23.63
CA LEU A 46 19.84 10.63 23.77
C LEU A 46 18.98 11.09 22.58
N PHE A 47 19.15 12.35 22.14
CA PHE A 47 18.43 12.87 20.98
C PHE A 47 18.83 12.16 19.69
N ILE A 48 20.10 11.85 19.49
CA ILE A 48 20.57 11.08 18.32
C ILE A 48 19.95 9.68 18.35
N THR A 49 19.99 9.00 19.49
CA THR A 49 19.41 7.67 19.65
C THR A 49 17.92 7.68 19.38
N LEU A 50 17.19 8.64 19.97
CA LEU A 50 15.76 8.81 19.73
C LEU A 50 15.46 9.08 18.26
N GLY A 51 16.23 9.94 17.61
CA GLY A 51 16.12 10.24 16.17
C GLY A 51 16.31 9.00 15.31
N VAL A 52 17.34 8.19 15.60
CA VAL A 52 17.58 6.92 14.89
C VAL A 52 16.43 5.94 15.10
N VAL A 53 15.96 5.78 16.35
CA VAL A 53 14.82 4.90 16.66
C VAL A 53 13.56 5.34 15.91
N MET A 54 13.28 6.65 15.85
CA MET A 54 12.13 7.20 15.11
C MET A 54 12.26 6.97 13.60
N LEU A 55 13.45 7.12 13.03
CA LEU A 55 13.69 6.83 11.61
C LEU A 55 13.48 5.34 11.30
N LEU A 56 14.00 4.45 12.17
CA LEU A 56 13.79 3.01 12.03
C LEU A 56 12.31 2.65 12.17
N PHE A 57 11.58 3.31 13.07
CA PHE A 57 10.15 3.10 13.24
C PHE A 57 9.36 3.56 11.99
N VAL A 58 9.69 4.70 11.41
CA VAL A 58 9.07 5.16 10.16
C VAL A 58 9.38 4.20 9.01
N ALA A 59 10.63 3.76 8.87
CA ALA A 59 11.02 2.77 7.86
C ALA A 59 10.26 1.45 8.07
N TYR A 60 10.12 0.98 9.31
CA TYR A 60 9.33 -0.19 9.67
C TYR A 60 7.86 -0.01 9.26
N GLN A 61 7.23 1.11 9.60
CA GLN A 61 5.82 1.37 9.29
C GLN A 61 5.56 1.45 7.77
N LEU A 62 6.47 2.03 7.00
CA LEU A 62 6.30 2.17 5.56
C LEU A 62 6.62 0.89 4.79
N TRP A 63 7.66 0.16 5.19
CA TRP A 63 8.15 -0.99 4.43
C TRP A 63 7.58 -2.32 4.92
N TRP A 64 7.64 -2.58 6.22
CA TRP A 64 7.25 -3.86 6.82
C TRP A 64 5.76 -4.13 6.71
N THR A 65 4.92 -3.11 6.90
CA THR A 65 3.47 -3.23 6.73
C THR A 65 3.10 -3.62 5.30
N ASN A 66 3.80 -3.07 4.31
CA ASN A 66 3.59 -3.45 2.91
C ASN A 66 4.00 -4.89 2.62
N VAL A 67 5.15 -5.33 3.14
CA VAL A 67 5.63 -6.73 2.97
C VAL A 67 4.63 -7.71 3.59
N ILE A 68 4.13 -7.43 4.80
CA ILE A 68 3.13 -8.29 5.44
C ILE A 68 1.84 -8.34 4.63
N ALA A 69 1.32 -7.18 4.23
CA ALA A 69 0.07 -7.11 3.46
C ALA A 69 0.19 -7.83 2.10
N GLN A 70 1.31 -7.69 1.39
CA GLN A 70 1.56 -8.41 0.15
C GLN A 70 1.61 -9.93 0.36
N ARG A 71 2.25 -10.40 1.44
CA ARG A 71 2.26 -11.84 1.79
C ARG A 71 0.86 -12.35 2.12
N GLN A 72 0.07 -11.59 2.86
CA GLN A 72 -1.30 -11.93 3.21
C GLN A 72 -2.19 -11.97 1.94
N ALA A 73 -2.10 -10.96 1.10
CA ALA A 73 -2.84 -10.91 -0.17
C ALA A 73 -2.43 -12.04 -1.12
N GLY A 74 -1.12 -12.29 -1.28
CA GLY A 74 -0.62 -13.40 -2.08
C GLY A 74 -1.07 -14.76 -1.57
N GLY A 75 -1.01 -14.98 -0.26
CA GLY A 75 -1.53 -16.18 0.41
C GLY A 75 -3.04 -16.33 0.19
N ALA A 76 -3.82 -15.28 0.38
CA ALA A 76 -5.26 -15.30 0.16
C ALA A 76 -5.64 -15.62 -1.30
N ALA A 77 -4.94 -15.03 -2.28
CA ALA A 77 -5.15 -15.32 -3.70
C ALA A 77 -4.82 -16.79 -4.04
N ASN A 78 -3.72 -17.32 -3.52
CA ASN A 78 -3.34 -18.71 -3.74
C ASN A 78 -4.33 -19.68 -3.09
N ASN A 79 -4.72 -19.43 -1.82
CA ASN A 79 -5.71 -20.26 -1.12
C ASN A 79 -7.06 -20.26 -1.86
N LEU A 80 -7.46 -19.11 -2.40
CA LEU A 80 -8.68 -18.99 -3.18
C LEU A 80 -8.61 -19.85 -4.45
N ARG A 81 -7.49 -19.82 -5.18
CA ARG A 81 -7.27 -20.67 -6.35
C ARG A 81 -7.26 -22.16 -6.01
N HIS A 82 -6.54 -22.55 -4.97
CA HIS A 82 -6.52 -23.93 -4.51
C HIS A 82 -7.91 -24.44 -4.12
N SER A 83 -8.71 -23.60 -3.45
CA SER A 83 -10.10 -23.96 -3.13
C SER A 83 -10.94 -24.18 -4.39
N TRP A 84 -10.74 -23.39 -5.44
CA TRP A 84 -11.43 -23.56 -6.71
C TRP A 84 -11.00 -24.85 -7.44
N GLU A 85 -9.71 -25.19 -7.41
CA GLU A 85 -9.17 -26.43 -8.01
C GLU A 85 -9.68 -27.68 -7.30
N GLN A 86 -9.94 -27.60 -5.99
CA GLN A 86 -10.51 -28.69 -5.20
C GLN A 86 -12.05 -28.75 -5.26
N GLY A 87 -12.67 -27.99 -6.15
CA GLY A 87 -14.13 -27.94 -6.28
C GLY A 87 -14.83 -27.09 -5.20
N GLY A 88 -14.06 -26.51 -4.27
CA GLY A 88 -14.56 -25.59 -3.24
C GLY A 88 -14.69 -24.15 -3.74
N GLY A 89 -15.15 -23.27 -2.84
CA GLY A 89 -15.35 -21.85 -3.14
C GLY A 89 -16.73 -21.53 -3.71
N PRO A 90 -17.13 -20.27 -3.63
CA PRO A 90 -18.46 -19.84 -4.05
C PRO A 90 -18.63 -19.97 -5.57
N ASP A 91 -19.72 -20.58 -5.97
CA ASP A 91 -20.17 -20.58 -7.36
C ASP A 91 -20.74 -19.21 -7.74
N ARG A 92 -20.89 -18.96 -9.07
CA ARG A 92 -21.48 -17.75 -9.63
C ARG A 92 -22.86 -17.44 -9.05
N ASP A 93 -23.60 -18.48 -8.68
CA ASP A 93 -24.98 -18.39 -8.17
C ASP A 93 -25.06 -18.59 -6.64
N ALA A 94 -23.94 -18.78 -5.96
CA ALA A 94 -23.90 -18.93 -4.52
C ALA A 94 -24.07 -17.55 -3.87
N GLY A 95 -25.18 -17.36 -3.23
CA GLY A 95 -25.64 -16.28 -2.38
C GLY A 95 -24.71 -15.15 -1.96
N GLU A 96 -25.10 -14.36 -1.02
CA GLU A 96 -24.32 -13.23 -0.52
C GLU A 96 -22.99 -13.68 0.12
N PHE A 97 -21.89 -13.08 -0.35
CA PHE A 97 -20.59 -13.28 0.27
C PHE A 97 -20.53 -12.59 1.64
N SER A 98 -19.92 -13.23 2.60
CA SER A 98 -19.67 -12.62 3.91
C SER A 98 -18.68 -11.47 3.81
N PRO A 99 -18.81 -10.41 4.61
CA PRO A 99 -17.86 -9.30 4.62
C PRO A 99 -16.41 -9.78 4.86
N GLY A 100 -15.50 -9.45 3.95
CA GLY A 100 -14.11 -9.89 3.95
C GLY A 100 -13.85 -11.25 3.30
N GLN A 101 -14.88 -11.92 2.80
CA GLN A 101 -14.73 -13.16 2.05
C GLN A 101 -14.16 -12.86 0.65
N GLY A 102 -13.04 -13.48 0.31
CA GLY A 102 -12.46 -13.44 -1.04
C GLY A 102 -13.30 -14.26 -2.02
N PHE A 103 -13.56 -13.71 -3.20
CA PHE A 103 -14.36 -14.39 -4.23
C PHE A 103 -13.79 -14.29 -5.66
N ALA A 104 -12.83 -13.38 -5.88
CA ALA A 104 -12.21 -13.15 -7.17
C ALA A 104 -10.76 -12.69 -7.02
N ILE A 105 -10.03 -12.63 -8.12
CA ILE A 105 -8.68 -12.08 -8.19
C ILE A 105 -8.63 -11.06 -9.32
N VAL A 106 -8.14 -9.85 -9.06
CA VAL A 106 -7.90 -8.85 -10.08
C VAL A 106 -6.45 -8.93 -10.56
N TYR A 107 -6.28 -8.83 -11.87
CA TYR A 107 -4.99 -8.69 -12.55
C TYR A 107 -4.98 -7.40 -13.36
N ILE A 108 -3.89 -6.66 -13.27
CA ILE A 108 -3.62 -5.51 -14.13
C ILE A 108 -2.21 -5.72 -14.70
N PRO A 109 -2.07 -6.41 -15.85
CA PRO A 109 -0.77 -6.87 -16.37
C PRO A 109 0.24 -5.75 -16.54
N LYS A 110 -0.16 -4.62 -17.10
CA LYS A 110 0.70 -3.44 -17.28
C LYS A 110 1.36 -2.94 -15.98
N LEU A 111 0.75 -3.19 -14.85
CA LEU A 111 1.22 -2.71 -13.53
C LEU A 111 1.77 -3.84 -12.66
N ASP A 112 1.84 -5.06 -13.19
CA ASP A 112 2.20 -6.29 -12.45
C ASP A 112 1.35 -6.49 -11.17
N VAL A 113 0.06 -6.11 -11.24
CA VAL A 113 -0.86 -6.24 -10.12
C VAL A 113 -1.57 -7.58 -10.17
N LYS A 114 -1.51 -8.31 -9.06
CA LYS A 114 -2.32 -9.49 -8.75
C LYS A 114 -2.80 -9.38 -7.32
N ALA A 115 -4.09 -9.14 -7.12
CA ALA A 115 -4.64 -8.98 -5.77
C ALA A 115 -5.99 -9.70 -5.64
N PRO A 116 -6.27 -10.35 -4.48
CA PRO A 116 -7.58 -10.94 -4.22
C PRO A 116 -8.63 -9.84 -4.04
N ILE A 117 -9.84 -10.10 -4.54
CA ILE A 117 -11.01 -9.26 -4.33
C ILE A 117 -11.87 -9.90 -3.25
N ALA A 118 -12.22 -9.12 -2.24
CA ALA A 118 -13.09 -9.53 -1.16
C ALA A 118 -14.37 -8.67 -1.10
N GLN A 119 -15.41 -9.23 -0.49
CA GLN A 119 -16.67 -8.56 -0.27
C GLN A 119 -16.55 -7.46 0.77
N GLY A 120 -17.02 -6.25 0.43
CA GLY A 120 -16.94 -5.05 1.26
C GLY A 120 -15.62 -4.29 1.16
N ILE A 121 -15.66 -3.05 1.62
CA ILE A 121 -14.49 -2.13 1.60
C ILE A 121 -13.97 -1.84 3.02
N GLY A 122 -14.24 -2.73 3.96
CA GLY A 122 -13.84 -2.58 5.35
C GLY A 122 -12.32 -2.51 5.49
N LYS A 123 -11.83 -1.41 6.10
CA LYS A 123 -10.41 -1.12 6.19
C LYS A 123 -9.62 -2.29 6.80
N GLN A 124 -9.91 -2.67 8.03
CA GLN A 124 -9.15 -3.70 8.78
C GLN A 124 -9.32 -5.12 8.22
N LYS A 125 -10.50 -5.45 7.71
CA LYS A 125 -10.82 -6.81 7.26
C LYS A 125 -10.38 -7.08 5.81
N VAL A 126 -10.31 -6.04 4.98
CA VAL A 126 -10.05 -6.15 3.54
C VAL A 126 -8.83 -5.32 3.14
N LEU A 127 -8.94 -3.99 3.19
CA LEU A 127 -7.96 -3.11 2.55
C LEU A 127 -6.58 -3.17 3.22
N ASP A 128 -6.52 -3.17 4.56
CA ASP A 128 -5.25 -3.23 5.32
C ASP A 128 -4.57 -4.61 5.24
N ARG A 129 -5.24 -5.61 4.65
CA ARG A 129 -4.66 -6.92 4.32
C ARG A 129 -4.09 -6.99 2.90
N GLY A 130 -4.01 -5.86 2.21
CA GLY A 130 -3.53 -5.80 0.82
C GLY A 130 -4.52 -6.32 -0.21
N MET A 131 -5.76 -6.57 0.19
CA MET A 131 -6.83 -7.01 -0.71
C MET A 131 -7.52 -5.80 -1.36
N VAL A 132 -8.17 -6.06 -2.47
CA VAL A 132 -9.08 -5.14 -3.13
C VAL A 132 -10.50 -5.41 -2.62
N GLY A 133 -11.23 -4.36 -2.24
CA GLY A 133 -12.59 -4.48 -1.73
C GLY A 133 -13.62 -4.17 -2.81
N HIS A 134 -14.68 -4.99 -2.89
CA HIS A 134 -15.86 -4.74 -3.70
C HIS A 134 -16.84 -3.87 -2.91
N TYR A 135 -17.40 -2.83 -3.53
CA TYR A 135 -18.46 -2.02 -2.95
C TYR A 135 -19.76 -2.83 -2.87
N ALA A 136 -20.09 -3.33 -1.70
CA ALA A 136 -21.16 -4.30 -1.50
C ALA A 136 -22.20 -3.88 -0.46
N ASP A 137 -22.00 -2.77 0.26
CA ASP A 137 -22.81 -2.44 1.42
C ASP A 137 -23.79 -1.30 1.14
N GLY A 138 -25.06 -1.53 1.47
CA GLY A 138 -26.12 -0.52 1.51
C GLY A 138 -26.28 0.25 0.19
N ALA A 139 -26.35 1.58 0.30
CA ALA A 139 -26.53 2.46 -0.86
C ALA A 139 -25.30 2.52 -1.80
N LEU A 140 -24.17 1.98 -1.39
CA LEU A 140 -22.94 1.91 -2.21
C LEU A 140 -22.77 0.54 -2.87
N ALA A 141 -23.74 -0.37 -2.75
CA ALA A 141 -23.66 -1.67 -3.38
C ALA A 141 -23.61 -1.55 -4.91
N THR A 142 -22.69 -2.27 -5.52
CA THR A 142 -22.46 -2.25 -6.96
C THR A 142 -22.61 -3.66 -7.55
N ALA A 143 -22.72 -3.74 -8.87
CA ALA A 143 -22.90 -5.01 -9.58
C ALA A 143 -21.71 -5.95 -9.40
N MET A 144 -21.95 -7.24 -9.52
CA MET A 144 -20.92 -8.28 -9.62
C MET A 144 -20.39 -8.39 -11.05
N PRO A 145 -19.19 -8.97 -11.27
CA PRO A 145 -18.63 -9.09 -12.62
C PRO A 145 -19.45 -9.98 -13.56
N TRP A 146 -20.27 -10.87 -13.03
CA TRP A 146 -21.17 -11.76 -13.79
C TRP A 146 -22.58 -11.19 -14.07
N ASP A 147 -22.89 -10.03 -13.49
CA ASP A 147 -24.18 -9.41 -13.74
C ASP A 147 -24.32 -8.98 -15.22
N LYS A 148 -25.53 -9.05 -15.74
CA LYS A 148 -25.80 -8.74 -17.14
C LYS A 148 -25.49 -7.29 -17.50
N GLN A 149 -25.61 -6.39 -16.54
CA GLN A 149 -25.28 -4.97 -16.66
C GLN A 149 -25.02 -4.38 -15.28
N GLY A 150 -24.29 -3.28 -15.24
CA GLY A 150 -23.95 -2.54 -14.04
C GLY A 150 -22.45 -2.21 -14.00
N ASN A 151 -22.03 -1.72 -12.88
CA ASN A 151 -20.66 -1.30 -12.64
C ASN A 151 -20.06 -2.12 -11.47
N PHE A 152 -19.04 -2.88 -11.73
CA PHE A 152 -18.29 -3.61 -10.72
C PHE A 152 -17.24 -2.68 -10.10
N ALA A 153 -17.58 -2.05 -8.98
CA ALA A 153 -16.70 -1.07 -8.36
C ALA A 153 -15.80 -1.66 -7.26
N LEU A 154 -14.54 -1.29 -7.32
CA LEU A 154 -13.47 -1.80 -6.49
C LEU A 154 -12.70 -0.67 -5.80
N ALA A 155 -12.34 -0.87 -4.53
CA ALA A 155 -11.48 0.00 -3.76
C ALA A 155 -10.16 -0.69 -3.43
N GLY A 156 -9.05 0.02 -3.49
CA GLY A 156 -7.74 -0.48 -3.09
C GLY A 156 -6.84 0.63 -2.54
N HIS A 157 -5.93 0.25 -1.64
CA HIS A 157 -4.93 1.19 -1.13
C HIS A 157 -3.95 1.64 -2.21
N ARG A 158 -3.47 2.90 -2.09
CA ARG A 158 -2.46 3.47 -2.99
C ARG A 158 -1.06 3.47 -2.40
N ASN A 159 -0.91 3.73 -1.10
CA ASN A 159 0.38 4.07 -0.50
C ASN A 159 0.79 3.16 0.65
N THR A 160 -0.08 2.24 1.07
CA THR A 160 0.15 1.39 2.25
C THR A 160 -0.49 0.02 2.06
N HIS A 161 -0.10 -0.93 2.91
CA HIS A 161 -0.74 -2.24 3.01
C HIS A 161 -0.83 -2.98 1.65
N GLY A 162 0.31 -3.18 1.02
CA GLY A 162 0.42 -3.93 -0.24
C GLY A 162 0.15 -3.11 -1.49
N GLU A 163 -0.46 -1.93 -1.38
CA GLU A 163 -0.59 -0.91 -2.42
C GLU A 163 -1.13 -1.41 -3.78
N PRO A 164 -2.21 -2.22 -3.83
CA PRO A 164 -2.65 -2.85 -5.08
C PRO A 164 -3.00 -1.83 -6.17
N PHE A 165 -3.37 -0.60 -5.78
CA PHE A 165 -3.74 0.46 -6.73
C PHE A 165 -2.74 1.63 -6.77
N ARG A 166 -1.47 1.39 -6.36
CA ARG A 166 -0.44 2.44 -6.34
C ARG A 166 -0.30 3.17 -7.67
N TYR A 167 -0.21 2.39 -8.74
CA TYR A 167 0.12 2.91 -10.08
C TYR A 167 -1.05 2.91 -11.05
N VAL A 168 -2.31 2.79 -10.59
CA VAL A 168 -3.47 2.82 -11.50
C VAL A 168 -3.59 4.15 -12.27
N ASN A 169 -2.94 5.22 -11.80
CA ASN A 169 -2.81 6.48 -12.53
C ASN A 169 -1.95 6.37 -13.80
N ARG A 170 -1.21 5.27 -14.00
CA ARG A 170 -0.41 5.03 -15.22
C ARG A 170 -1.18 4.27 -16.29
N LEU A 171 -2.40 3.81 -15.98
CA LEU A 171 -3.25 3.16 -16.95
C LEU A 171 -3.69 4.15 -18.02
N GLN A 172 -3.77 3.64 -19.25
CA GLN A 172 -4.18 4.38 -20.43
C GLN A 172 -5.36 3.65 -21.11
N PRO A 173 -6.18 4.35 -21.88
CA PRO A 173 -7.21 3.72 -22.70
C PRO A 173 -6.64 2.55 -23.52
N GLY A 174 -7.30 1.39 -23.46
CA GLY A 174 -6.84 0.14 -24.09
C GLY A 174 -6.18 -0.84 -23.14
N ASP A 175 -5.64 -0.41 -21.99
CA ASP A 175 -5.04 -1.30 -21.00
C ASP A 175 -6.05 -2.27 -20.40
N LYS A 176 -5.61 -3.50 -20.13
CA LYS A 176 -6.51 -4.56 -19.68
C LYS A 176 -6.52 -4.69 -18.16
N ILE A 177 -7.73 -4.94 -17.64
CA ILE A 177 -8.00 -5.28 -16.25
C ILE A 177 -8.76 -6.60 -16.30
N VAL A 178 -8.22 -7.66 -15.73
CA VAL A 178 -8.83 -8.99 -15.76
C VAL A 178 -9.28 -9.37 -14.36
N VAL A 179 -10.51 -9.81 -14.24
CA VAL A 179 -11.09 -10.37 -13.00
C VAL A 179 -11.29 -11.87 -13.18
N GLU A 180 -10.56 -12.66 -12.39
CA GLU A 180 -10.69 -14.11 -12.35
C GLU A 180 -11.63 -14.49 -11.21
N THR A 181 -12.68 -15.28 -11.53
CA THR A 181 -13.53 -15.96 -10.57
C THR A 181 -13.33 -17.47 -10.65
N LYS A 182 -14.05 -18.24 -9.85
CA LYS A 182 -13.98 -19.72 -9.87
C LYS A 182 -14.13 -20.29 -11.27
N ASN A 183 -15.04 -19.77 -12.06
CA ASN A 183 -15.44 -20.37 -13.34
C ASN A 183 -15.12 -19.52 -14.57
N THR A 184 -14.82 -18.23 -14.41
CA THR A 184 -14.81 -17.30 -15.55
C THR A 184 -13.74 -16.21 -15.35
N PHE A 185 -13.12 -15.81 -16.45
CA PHE A 185 -12.35 -14.57 -16.57
C PHE A 185 -13.21 -13.48 -17.21
N TYR A 186 -13.23 -12.32 -16.61
CA TYR A 186 -13.88 -11.10 -17.11
C TYR A 186 -12.80 -10.10 -17.47
N THR A 187 -12.66 -9.78 -18.75
CA THR A 187 -11.66 -8.83 -19.24
C THR A 187 -12.32 -7.49 -19.49
N TYR A 188 -11.81 -6.47 -18.84
CA TYR A 188 -12.20 -5.08 -19.04
C TYR A 188 -11.08 -4.33 -19.74
N GLU A 189 -11.45 -3.36 -20.53
CA GLU A 189 -10.54 -2.41 -21.16
C GLU A 189 -10.73 -1.04 -20.51
N MET A 190 -9.64 -0.47 -20.01
CA MET A 190 -9.65 0.88 -19.46
C MET A 190 -10.06 1.88 -20.53
N THR A 191 -10.95 2.78 -20.21
CA THR A 191 -11.51 3.76 -21.16
C THR A 191 -11.20 5.20 -20.77
N SER A 192 -11.31 5.51 -19.49
CA SER A 192 -11.15 6.88 -19.00
C SER A 192 -10.72 6.90 -17.53
N ARG A 193 -10.25 8.07 -17.09
CA ARG A 193 -9.79 8.31 -15.73
C ARG A 193 -10.21 9.69 -15.25
N LEU A 194 -10.50 9.82 -13.96
CA LEU A 194 -10.65 11.08 -13.26
C LEU A 194 -9.56 11.17 -12.20
N ASP A 195 -8.60 12.07 -12.41
CA ASP A 195 -7.39 12.14 -11.59
C ASP A 195 -7.68 12.56 -10.15
N GLN A 196 -8.77 13.31 -9.93
CA GLN A 196 -9.12 13.82 -8.62
C GLN A 196 -10.61 14.11 -8.49
N THR A 197 -11.23 13.59 -7.41
CA THR A 197 -12.61 13.90 -7.02
C THR A 197 -12.75 13.84 -5.50
N PRO A 198 -13.66 14.59 -4.87
CA PRO A 198 -13.95 14.46 -3.44
C PRO A 198 -14.44 13.04 -3.10
N PRO A 199 -14.14 12.51 -1.90
CA PRO A 199 -14.65 11.21 -1.45
C PRO A 199 -16.18 11.09 -1.44
N ALA A 200 -16.88 12.22 -1.27
CA ALA A 200 -18.34 12.29 -1.27
C ALA A 200 -18.98 12.13 -2.68
N ASN A 201 -18.18 12.18 -3.75
CA ASN A 201 -18.68 11.94 -5.09
C ASN A 201 -18.88 10.45 -5.35
N VAL A 202 -19.94 9.89 -4.79
CA VAL A 202 -20.28 8.46 -4.94
C VAL A 202 -20.80 8.11 -6.32
N ARG A 203 -21.25 9.09 -7.11
CA ARG A 203 -21.78 8.87 -8.46
C ARG A 203 -20.76 8.27 -9.43
N VAL A 204 -19.49 8.31 -9.10
CA VAL A 204 -18.41 7.68 -9.89
C VAL A 204 -18.50 6.15 -9.91
N ILE A 205 -19.28 5.55 -8.99
CA ILE A 205 -19.53 4.10 -8.94
C ILE A 205 -20.97 3.72 -9.31
N ASP A 206 -21.80 4.66 -9.78
CA ASP A 206 -23.16 4.37 -10.26
C ASP A 206 -23.15 3.25 -11.32
N PRO A 207 -24.28 2.57 -11.58
CA PRO A 207 -24.40 1.56 -12.64
C PRO A 207 -23.98 2.05 -14.03
N VAL A 208 -24.18 3.34 -14.32
CA VAL A 208 -23.56 4.10 -15.42
C VAL A 208 -22.74 5.21 -14.77
N PRO A 209 -21.40 5.02 -14.60
CA PRO A 209 -20.61 5.91 -13.76
C PRO A 209 -20.55 7.33 -14.28
N ALA A 210 -20.86 8.30 -13.40
CA ALA A 210 -20.80 9.70 -13.76
C ALA A 210 -19.36 10.16 -14.01
N GLY A 211 -19.12 10.87 -15.11
CA GLY A 211 -17.80 11.36 -15.52
C GLY A 211 -16.97 10.36 -16.32
N SER A 212 -17.42 9.12 -16.47
CA SER A 212 -16.72 8.08 -17.25
C SER A 212 -16.80 8.26 -18.77
N GLY A 213 -17.78 9.02 -19.25
CA GLY A 213 -18.12 9.10 -20.67
C GLY A 213 -19.14 8.05 -21.12
N PHE A 214 -19.52 7.11 -20.25
CA PHE A 214 -20.58 6.14 -20.55
C PHE A 214 -21.96 6.81 -20.46
N THR A 215 -22.83 6.49 -21.43
CA THR A 215 -24.17 7.09 -21.55
C THR A 215 -25.31 6.07 -21.53
N ARG A 216 -24.98 4.77 -21.54
CA ARG A 216 -25.97 3.68 -21.61
C ARG A 216 -25.63 2.60 -20.59
N PRO A 217 -26.62 1.80 -20.15
CA PRO A 217 -26.33 0.59 -19.38
C PRO A 217 -25.37 -0.33 -20.12
N GLY A 218 -24.41 -0.90 -19.39
CA GLY A 218 -23.37 -1.78 -19.90
C GLY A 218 -22.75 -2.57 -18.77
N ARG A 219 -21.64 -3.24 -19.02
CA ARG A 219 -20.85 -3.95 -18.01
C ARG A 219 -19.54 -3.19 -17.81
N TYR A 220 -19.45 -2.49 -16.70
CA TYR A 220 -18.36 -1.58 -16.39
C TYR A 220 -17.56 -2.05 -15.19
N ILE A 221 -16.35 -1.55 -15.07
CA ILE A 221 -15.51 -1.66 -13.87
C ILE A 221 -15.08 -0.27 -13.45
N THR A 222 -15.04 -0.04 -12.14
CA THR A 222 -14.48 1.17 -11.54
C THR A 222 -13.41 0.79 -10.52
N LEU A 223 -12.21 1.33 -10.66
CA LEU A 223 -11.16 1.26 -9.63
C LEU A 223 -11.09 2.60 -8.91
N THR A 224 -11.16 2.56 -7.58
CA THR A 224 -11.06 3.75 -6.73
C THR A 224 -9.88 3.66 -5.79
N THR A 225 -9.10 4.73 -5.68
CA THR A 225 -7.98 4.81 -4.74
C THR A 225 -7.78 6.25 -4.25
N CYS A 226 -6.91 6.43 -3.26
CA CYS A 226 -6.60 7.74 -2.71
C CYS A 226 -5.68 8.55 -3.61
N THR A 227 -5.80 9.88 -3.57
CA THR A 227 -4.92 10.82 -4.28
C THR A 227 -4.86 12.16 -3.53
N PRO A 228 -3.76 12.93 -3.60
CA PRO A 228 -2.41 12.60 -4.07
C PRO A 228 -1.76 11.43 -3.31
N GLU A 229 -0.60 10.94 -3.78
CA GLU A 229 0.17 9.93 -3.04
C GLU A 229 0.45 10.41 -1.60
N PHE A 230 0.43 9.46 -0.66
CA PHE A 230 0.61 9.68 0.78
C PHE A 230 -0.46 10.54 1.45
N THR A 231 -1.58 10.81 0.77
CA THR A 231 -2.74 11.48 1.33
C THR A 231 -4.02 10.66 1.08
N SER A 232 -5.10 11.04 1.76
CA SER A 232 -6.43 10.47 1.54
C SER A 232 -7.49 11.53 1.25
N THR A 233 -7.04 12.73 0.85
CA THR A 233 -7.90 13.91 0.69
C THR A 233 -8.91 13.73 -0.43
N TYR A 234 -8.47 13.17 -1.56
CA TYR A 234 -9.29 12.95 -2.73
C TYR A 234 -9.27 11.50 -3.18
N ARG A 235 -10.03 11.20 -4.22
CA ARG A 235 -10.05 9.90 -4.90
C ARG A 235 -9.63 10.06 -6.35
N LEU A 236 -8.82 9.11 -6.81
CA LEU A 236 -8.53 8.86 -8.22
C LEU A 236 -9.41 7.71 -8.66
N ILE A 237 -10.04 7.86 -9.82
CA ILE A 237 -10.99 6.91 -10.39
C ILE A 237 -10.48 6.46 -11.76
N VAL A 238 -10.55 5.16 -12.01
CA VAL A 238 -10.30 4.58 -13.34
C VAL A 238 -11.52 3.80 -13.75
N TRP A 239 -11.99 4.00 -14.96
CA TRP A 239 -13.14 3.29 -15.53
C TRP A 239 -12.73 2.40 -16.69
N GLY A 240 -13.42 1.28 -16.82
CA GLY A 240 -13.26 0.37 -17.94
C GLY A 240 -14.59 -0.25 -18.34
N LYS A 241 -14.62 -0.75 -19.57
CA LYS A 241 -15.75 -1.48 -20.16
C LYS A 241 -15.37 -2.91 -20.39
N MET A 242 -16.25 -3.85 -20.09
CA MET A 242 -16.05 -5.26 -20.39
C MET A 242 -15.96 -5.50 -21.89
N VAL A 243 -14.94 -6.26 -22.30
CA VAL A 243 -14.65 -6.61 -23.70
C VAL A 243 -14.65 -8.12 -23.94
N ASP A 244 -14.44 -8.94 -22.90
CA ASP A 244 -14.44 -10.40 -23.03
C ASP A 244 -14.92 -11.06 -21.74
N GLU A 245 -15.64 -12.17 -21.89
CA GLU A 245 -16.03 -13.09 -20.83
C GLU A 245 -15.66 -14.51 -21.26
N ARG A 246 -14.65 -15.10 -20.61
CA ARG A 246 -14.07 -16.38 -21.00
C ARG A 246 -14.18 -17.40 -19.87
N PRO A 247 -14.84 -18.54 -20.06
CA PRO A 247 -14.80 -19.65 -19.10
C PRO A 247 -13.36 -20.09 -18.80
N ARG A 248 -13.03 -20.37 -17.55
CA ARG A 248 -11.69 -20.85 -17.17
C ARG A 248 -11.30 -22.15 -17.87
N SER A 249 -12.25 -23.00 -18.23
CA SER A 249 -12.02 -24.23 -19.01
C SER A 249 -11.40 -23.98 -20.38
N LYS A 250 -11.54 -22.76 -20.93
CA LYS A 250 -10.90 -22.33 -22.19
C LYS A 250 -9.49 -21.74 -22.01
N GLY A 251 -8.94 -21.82 -20.79
CA GLY A 251 -7.62 -21.26 -20.48
C GLY A 251 -7.65 -19.75 -20.19
N LYS A 252 -6.47 -19.21 -19.87
CA LYS A 252 -6.31 -17.80 -19.56
C LYS A 252 -6.58 -16.91 -20.77
N PRO A 253 -7.13 -15.70 -20.59
CA PRO A 253 -7.25 -14.71 -21.66
C PRO A 253 -5.86 -14.22 -22.09
N ASP A 254 -5.75 -13.76 -23.33
CA ASP A 254 -4.49 -13.33 -23.94
C ASP A 254 -3.79 -12.22 -23.14
N ALA A 255 -4.57 -11.35 -22.50
CA ALA A 255 -4.06 -10.31 -21.59
C ALA A 255 -3.25 -10.85 -20.38
N LEU A 256 -3.31 -12.15 -20.07
CA LEU A 256 -2.57 -12.80 -18.98
C LEU A 256 -1.49 -13.79 -19.47
N VAL A 257 -1.27 -13.89 -20.78
CA VAL A 257 -0.34 -14.87 -21.39
C VAL A 257 0.87 -14.15 -22.00
N ASN A 258 0.73 -12.87 -22.33
CA ASN A 258 1.77 -12.01 -22.94
C ASN A 258 2.61 -11.31 -21.89
#